data_a57eb3395630e03b47d55b5f28bf805f
#
_entry.id   a57eb3395630e03b47d55b5f28bf805f
#
_cell.length_a   1.000
_cell.length_b   1.000
_cell.length_c   1.000
_cell.angle_alpha   90.00
_cell.angle_beta   90.00
_cell.angle_gamma   90.00
#
_symmetry.space_group_name_H-M   'P 1'
#
loop_
_entity.id
_entity.type
_entity.pdbx_description
1 polymer ?
#
loop_
_entity_poly.entity_id
_entity_poly.type
_entity_poly.pdbx_seq_one_letter_code
_entity_poly.pdbx_strand_id
1 'polypeptide(L)'
;MGITITPLNSGFCTSNPKTYHYHPSTHKYYANVSGEDRRLPVFCYLLNTGSELILVDTGMADSDRANRYHHPGSEQLPDQAMPRAVEKAGYRVEDISRIIFTHLHWDHTFYMKEFSNAKYYAQKKEYEFALNPLPLYY
;
A
#
# COMPACT_ATOMS: atom_id res chain seq x y z
N MET A 1 -15.61 -20.55 12.90
CA MET A 1 -14.19 -20.36 12.54
C MET A 1 -13.92 -18.86 12.49
N GLY A 2 -12.83 -18.39 13.10
CA GLY A 2 -12.48 -16.97 13.09
C GLY A 2 -11.59 -16.62 11.89
N ILE A 3 -11.59 -15.33 11.50
CA ILE A 3 -10.64 -14.79 10.51
C ILE A 3 -9.40 -14.34 11.28
N THR A 4 -8.22 -14.77 10.82
CA THR A 4 -6.93 -14.23 11.31
C THR A 4 -6.48 -13.14 10.38
N ILE A 5 -6.11 -11.98 10.95
CA ILE A 5 -5.58 -10.83 10.21
C ILE A 5 -4.13 -10.61 10.65
N THR A 6 -3.21 -10.68 9.68
CA THR A 6 -1.78 -10.46 9.91
C THR A 6 -1.36 -9.18 9.19
N PRO A 7 -0.93 -8.13 9.91
CA PRO A 7 -0.38 -6.93 9.28
C PRO A 7 1.01 -7.22 8.70
N LEU A 8 1.24 -6.79 7.47
CA LEU A 8 2.52 -6.91 6.76
C LEU A 8 3.02 -5.50 6.45
N ASN A 9 4.17 -5.13 6.98
CA ASN A 9 4.80 -3.84 6.68
C ASN A 9 5.56 -3.95 5.35
N SER A 10 5.13 -3.20 4.34
CA SER A 10 5.74 -3.16 3.01
C SER A 10 6.85 -2.12 2.87
N GLY A 11 7.15 -1.36 3.91
CA GLY A 11 8.15 -0.30 3.89
C GLY A 11 7.63 1.00 4.48
N PHE A 12 8.33 2.09 4.17
CA PHE A 12 8.00 3.43 4.67
C PHE A 12 8.04 4.43 3.53
N CYS A 13 7.00 5.24 3.42
CA CYS A 13 7.00 6.45 2.60
C CYS A 13 7.34 7.66 3.45
N THR A 14 8.04 8.62 2.86
CA THR A 14 8.23 9.93 3.47
C THR A 14 7.11 10.85 3.00
N SER A 15 6.46 11.54 3.91
CA SER A 15 5.37 12.46 3.61
C SER A 15 5.49 13.73 4.42
N ASN A 16 5.30 14.86 3.75
CA ASN A 16 5.15 16.15 4.42
C ASN A 16 3.69 16.38 4.77
N PRO A 17 3.32 16.46 6.06
CA PRO A 17 1.93 16.62 6.47
C PRO A 17 1.25 17.86 5.88
N LYS A 18 2.01 18.93 5.65
CA LYS A 18 1.47 20.17 5.04
C LYS A 18 1.11 20.00 3.58
N THR A 19 1.82 19.13 2.86
CA THR A 19 1.57 18.89 1.44
C THR A 19 0.40 17.94 1.23
N TYR A 20 0.37 16.82 1.98
CA TYR A 20 -0.60 15.74 1.74
C TYR A 20 -1.92 15.89 2.49
N HIS A 21 -1.88 16.54 3.64
CA HIS A 21 -3.07 16.66 4.49
C HIS A 21 -3.67 18.06 4.48
N TYR A 22 -3.16 18.94 3.61
CA TYR A 22 -3.70 20.29 3.51
C TYR A 22 -5.06 20.26 2.83
N HIS A 23 -6.08 20.65 3.59
CA HIS A 23 -7.39 20.99 3.07
C HIS A 23 -7.78 22.37 3.65
N PRO A 24 -8.32 23.30 2.84
CA PRO A 24 -8.66 24.65 3.32
C PRO A 24 -9.55 24.66 4.56
N SER A 25 -10.49 23.71 4.66
CA SER A 25 -11.38 23.60 5.84
C SER A 25 -10.68 23.11 7.10
N THR A 26 -9.51 22.49 6.99
CA THR A 26 -8.74 21.93 8.11
C THR A 26 -7.52 22.77 8.46
N HIS A 27 -7.24 23.84 7.72
CA HIS A 27 -6.09 24.72 7.89
C HIS A 27 -5.86 25.15 9.35
N LYS A 28 -6.92 25.50 10.07
CA LYS A 28 -6.87 25.90 11.48
C LYS A 28 -6.33 24.79 12.40
N TYR A 29 -6.53 23.53 12.04
CA TYR A 29 -6.03 22.37 12.81
C TYR A 29 -4.57 22.04 12.50
N TYR A 30 -4.11 22.39 11.29
CA TYR A 30 -2.74 22.11 10.83
C TYR A 30 -1.81 23.32 10.93
N ALA A 31 -2.29 24.48 11.36
CA ALA A 31 -1.48 25.69 11.51
C ALA A 31 -0.22 25.48 12.39
N ASN A 32 -0.31 24.57 13.37
CA ASN A 32 0.76 24.23 14.30
C ASN A 32 1.46 22.89 13.95
N VAL A 33 1.13 22.24 12.84
CA VAL A 33 1.82 21.02 12.43
C VAL A 33 3.16 21.41 11.83
N SER A 34 4.25 20.79 12.34
CA SER A 34 5.59 21.00 11.77
C SER A 34 5.57 20.65 10.27
N GLY A 35 6.31 21.44 9.47
CA GLY A 35 6.50 21.12 8.05
C GLY A 35 7.58 20.07 7.79
N GLU A 36 7.97 19.33 8.82
CA GLU A 36 8.99 18.28 8.71
C GLU A 36 8.40 17.03 8.09
N ASP A 37 9.20 16.40 7.25
CA ASP A 37 8.83 15.12 6.64
C ASP A 37 8.71 14.03 7.71
N ARG A 38 7.70 13.20 7.55
CA ARG A 38 7.45 12.07 8.44
C ARG A 38 7.53 10.77 7.69
N ARG A 39 8.10 9.76 8.34
CA ARG A 39 8.06 8.38 7.85
C ARG A 39 6.70 7.78 8.21
N LEU A 40 5.99 7.33 7.19
CA LEU A 40 4.69 6.66 7.31
C LEU A 40 4.85 5.21 6.88
N PRO A 41 4.51 4.23 7.74
CA PRO A 41 4.56 2.83 7.34
C PRO A 41 3.46 2.52 6.33
N VAL A 42 3.80 1.74 5.31
CA VAL A 42 2.84 1.21 4.34
C VAL A 42 2.47 -0.21 4.76
N PHE A 43 1.24 -0.40 5.19
CA PHE A 43 0.74 -1.70 5.61
C PHE A 43 -0.14 -2.35 4.55
N CYS A 44 0.07 -3.66 4.39
CA CYS A 44 -0.86 -4.58 3.76
C CYS A 44 -1.39 -5.55 4.81
N TYR A 45 -2.49 -6.23 4.53
CA TYR A 45 -3.07 -7.16 5.49
C TYR A 45 -3.33 -8.50 4.85
N LEU A 46 -2.79 -9.56 5.46
CA LEU A 46 -3.08 -10.93 5.06
C LEU A 46 -4.21 -11.49 5.92
N LEU A 47 -5.29 -11.89 5.28
CA LEU A 47 -6.47 -12.47 5.91
C LEU A 47 -6.51 -13.96 5.63
N ASN A 48 -6.49 -14.77 6.69
CA ASN A 48 -6.75 -16.19 6.60
C ASN A 48 -8.16 -16.50 7.16
N THR A 49 -9.06 -16.94 6.29
CA THR A 49 -10.43 -17.28 6.65
C THR A 49 -10.58 -18.74 7.08
N GLY A 50 -9.51 -19.53 7.02
CA GLY A 50 -9.51 -20.98 7.18
C GLY A 50 -9.81 -21.74 5.88
N SER A 51 -10.41 -21.11 4.88
CA SER A 51 -10.68 -21.68 3.55
C SER A 51 -10.00 -20.91 2.42
N GLU A 52 -9.64 -19.66 2.63
CA GLU A 52 -9.00 -18.79 1.63
C GLU A 52 -7.96 -17.88 2.28
N LEU A 53 -6.94 -17.54 1.49
CA LEU A 53 -5.98 -16.48 1.80
C LEU A 53 -6.28 -15.27 0.90
N ILE A 54 -6.51 -14.13 1.54
CA ILE A 54 -6.84 -12.87 0.90
C ILE A 54 -5.79 -11.84 1.29
N LEU A 55 -5.23 -11.13 0.33
CA LEU A 55 -4.31 -10.03 0.59
C LEU A 55 -5.04 -8.70 0.34
N VAL A 56 -4.94 -7.78 1.28
CA VAL A 56 -5.40 -6.39 1.12
C VAL A 56 -4.20 -5.54 0.80
N ASP A 57 -4.17 -4.98 -0.40
CA ASP A 57 -3.06 -4.29 -1.04
C ASP A 57 -1.81 -5.16 -1.28
N THR A 58 -0.94 -4.74 -2.18
CA THR A 58 0.28 -5.49 -2.55
C THR A 58 1.57 -4.73 -2.29
N GLY A 59 1.49 -3.63 -1.55
CA GLY A 59 2.63 -2.90 -1.07
C GLY A 59 3.30 -1.95 -2.05
N MET A 60 4.31 -1.25 -1.54
CA MET A 60 5.05 -0.21 -2.24
C MET A 60 6.20 -0.78 -3.09
N ALA A 61 6.69 0.05 -4.00
CA ALA A 61 7.89 -0.21 -4.78
C ALA A 61 9.13 -0.31 -3.90
N ASP A 62 10.19 -0.97 -4.44
CA ASP A 62 11.51 -0.94 -3.85
C ASP A 62 12.02 0.50 -3.64
N SER A 63 13.01 0.65 -2.75
CA SER A 63 13.56 1.96 -2.37
C SER A 63 14.04 2.79 -3.55
N ASP A 64 14.74 2.19 -4.51
CA ASP A 64 15.31 2.91 -5.65
C ASP A 64 14.20 3.50 -6.53
N ARG A 65 13.20 2.70 -6.85
CA ARG A 65 12.06 3.12 -7.66
C ARG A 65 11.20 4.15 -6.91
N ALA A 66 10.91 3.90 -5.63
CA ALA A 66 10.11 4.79 -4.81
C ALA A 66 10.74 6.18 -4.70
N ASN A 67 12.06 6.24 -4.43
CA ASN A 67 12.79 7.52 -4.34
C ASN A 67 12.89 8.24 -5.67
N ARG A 68 13.00 7.50 -6.77
CA ARG A 68 13.21 8.09 -8.11
C ARG A 68 11.93 8.66 -8.71
N TYR A 69 10.79 8.01 -8.49
CA TYR A 69 9.57 8.31 -9.25
C TYR A 69 8.39 8.77 -8.39
N HIS A 70 8.47 8.58 -7.07
CA HIS A 70 7.35 8.84 -6.18
C HIS A 70 7.75 9.75 -5.01
N HIS A 71 8.26 9.18 -3.92
CA HIS A 71 8.51 9.90 -2.67
C HIS A 71 9.98 9.76 -2.24
N PRO A 72 10.81 10.80 -2.44
CA PRO A 72 12.18 10.82 -1.91
C PRO A 72 12.20 10.57 -0.40
N GLY A 73 13.14 9.72 0.06
CA GLY A 73 13.22 9.29 1.47
C GLY A 73 12.42 8.03 1.79
N SER A 74 11.76 7.41 0.80
CA SER A 74 11.10 6.12 0.97
C SER A 74 12.11 4.99 1.16
N GLU A 75 11.76 3.99 1.98
CA GLU A 75 12.63 2.87 2.31
C GLU A 75 11.82 1.56 2.35
N GLN A 76 12.34 0.54 1.67
CA GLN A 76 11.86 -0.83 1.75
C GLN A 76 13.04 -1.77 1.99
N LEU A 77 13.00 -2.54 3.07
CA LEU A 77 13.97 -3.61 3.30
C LEU A 77 13.62 -4.83 2.42
N PRO A 78 14.61 -5.69 2.09
CA PRO A 78 14.38 -6.85 1.22
C PRO A 78 13.26 -7.79 1.68
N ASP A 79 13.07 -7.96 2.98
CA ASP A 79 12.04 -8.81 3.58
C ASP A 79 10.67 -8.13 3.69
N GLN A 80 10.57 -6.85 3.32
CA GLN A 80 9.34 -6.06 3.24
C GLN A 80 8.73 -6.07 1.83
N ALA A 81 9.45 -6.52 0.80
CA ALA A 81 8.86 -6.81 -0.49
C ALA A 81 7.67 -7.78 -0.30
N MET A 82 6.50 -7.45 -0.82
CA MET A 82 5.26 -8.15 -0.43
C MET A 82 5.29 -9.66 -0.63
N PRO A 83 5.87 -10.22 -1.73
CA PRO A 83 6.04 -11.67 -1.83
C PRO A 83 6.84 -12.26 -0.66
N ARG A 84 7.92 -11.58 -0.26
CA ARG A 84 8.76 -12.01 0.87
C ARG A 84 8.06 -11.88 2.23
N ALA A 85 7.27 -10.83 2.40
CA ALA A 85 6.50 -10.63 3.61
C ALA A 85 5.42 -11.72 3.78
N VAL A 86 4.79 -12.16 2.68
CA VAL A 86 3.85 -13.30 2.67
C VAL A 86 4.58 -14.61 3.01
N GLU A 87 5.74 -14.88 2.42
CA GLU A 87 6.56 -16.06 2.73
C GLU A 87 7.00 -16.08 4.21
N LYS A 88 7.44 -14.94 4.73
CA LYS A 88 7.82 -14.77 6.15
C LYS A 88 6.65 -15.01 7.11
N ALA A 89 5.42 -14.71 6.68
CA ALA A 89 4.21 -15.01 7.42
C ALA A 89 3.81 -16.51 7.37
N GLY A 90 4.58 -17.36 6.65
CA GLY A 90 4.39 -18.81 6.59
C GLY A 90 3.48 -19.27 5.44
N TYR A 91 3.23 -18.43 4.44
CA TYR A 91 2.39 -18.77 3.29
C TYR A 91 3.18 -18.65 1.99
N ARG A 92 2.69 -19.28 0.92
CA ARG A 92 3.26 -19.11 -0.41
C ARG A 92 2.48 -18.05 -1.19
N VAL A 93 3.15 -17.38 -2.10
CA VAL A 93 2.55 -16.35 -2.97
C VAL A 93 1.38 -16.96 -3.78
N GLU A 94 1.54 -18.21 -4.24
CA GLU A 94 0.55 -18.92 -5.04
C GLU A 94 -0.72 -19.29 -4.27
N ASP A 95 -0.67 -19.30 -2.94
CA ASP A 95 -1.81 -19.62 -2.08
C ASP A 95 -2.77 -18.42 -1.92
N ILE A 96 -2.34 -17.21 -2.31
CA ILE A 96 -3.20 -16.03 -2.31
C ILE A 96 -4.23 -16.14 -3.43
N SER A 97 -5.49 -16.31 -3.05
CA SER A 97 -6.60 -16.51 -3.99
C SER A 97 -7.28 -15.21 -4.42
N ARG A 98 -7.17 -14.17 -3.59
CA ARG A 98 -7.79 -12.85 -3.83
C ARG A 98 -6.90 -11.73 -3.34
N ILE A 99 -6.94 -10.63 -4.09
CA ILE A 99 -6.36 -9.34 -3.68
C ILE A 99 -7.46 -8.30 -3.72
N ILE A 100 -7.60 -7.56 -2.62
CA ILE A 100 -8.56 -6.46 -2.50
C ILE A 100 -7.75 -5.18 -2.36
N PHE A 101 -7.87 -4.26 -3.33
CA PHE A 101 -7.22 -2.96 -3.24
C PHE A 101 -8.08 -1.96 -2.47
N THR A 102 -7.46 -1.30 -1.49
CA THR A 102 -8.07 -0.17 -0.80
C THR A 102 -8.21 1.01 -1.75
N HIS A 103 -7.15 1.24 -2.53
CA HIS A 103 -7.07 2.20 -3.64
C HIS A 103 -5.89 1.81 -4.55
N LEU A 104 -5.71 2.52 -5.68
CA LEU A 104 -4.78 2.10 -6.72
C LEU A 104 -3.49 2.94 -6.81
N HIS A 105 -3.05 3.56 -5.72
CA HIS A 105 -1.75 4.22 -5.67
C HIS A 105 -0.59 3.21 -5.74
N TRP A 106 0.56 3.69 -6.18
CA TRP A 106 1.78 2.91 -6.41
C TRP A 106 2.27 2.13 -5.19
N ASP A 107 2.06 2.66 -3.98
CA ASP A 107 2.45 2.07 -2.71
C ASP A 107 1.47 1.00 -2.21
N HIS A 108 0.38 0.77 -2.94
CA HIS A 108 -0.61 -0.27 -2.67
C HIS A 108 -0.70 -1.35 -3.76
N THR A 109 -0.18 -1.07 -4.97
CA THR A 109 -0.38 -1.96 -6.12
C THR A 109 0.90 -2.54 -6.71
N PHE A 110 2.08 -2.17 -6.20
CA PHE A 110 3.35 -2.45 -6.89
C PHE A 110 3.60 -3.92 -7.18
N TYR A 111 3.43 -4.80 -6.21
CA TYR A 111 3.69 -6.24 -6.38
C TYR A 111 2.51 -7.04 -6.93
N MET A 112 1.46 -6.40 -7.45
CA MET A 112 0.28 -7.13 -7.92
C MET A 112 0.60 -8.24 -8.92
N LYS A 113 1.55 -8.05 -9.81
CA LYS A 113 1.92 -9.03 -10.85
C LYS A 113 2.54 -10.32 -10.30
N GLU A 114 3.09 -10.28 -9.10
CA GLU A 114 3.71 -11.43 -8.44
C GLU A 114 2.68 -12.46 -7.97
N PHE A 115 1.42 -12.06 -7.83
CA PHE A 115 0.31 -12.89 -7.33
C PHE A 115 -0.56 -13.40 -8.48
N SER A 116 0.04 -14.14 -9.41
CA SER A 116 -0.59 -14.56 -10.67
C SER A 116 -1.84 -15.43 -10.51
N ASN A 117 -2.01 -16.12 -9.38
CA ASN A 117 -3.17 -16.97 -9.10
C ASN A 117 -4.35 -16.19 -8.49
N ALA A 118 -4.11 -14.95 -8.06
CA ALA A 118 -5.13 -14.16 -7.38
C ALA A 118 -6.12 -13.51 -8.34
N LYS A 119 -7.38 -13.40 -7.89
CA LYS A 119 -8.38 -12.51 -8.50
C LYS A 119 -8.29 -11.14 -7.83
N TYR A 120 -8.30 -10.08 -8.65
CA TYR A 120 -8.16 -8.71 -8.17
C TYR A 120 -9.51 -8.02 -8.03
N TYR A 121 -9.66 -7.26 -6.95
CA TYR A 121 -10.87 -6.51 -6.62
C TYR A 121 -10.50 -5.08 -6.26
N ALA A 122 -11.14 -4.13 -6.89
CA ALA A 122 -11.05 -2.70 -6.56
C ALA A 122 -12.45 -2.08 -6.62
N GLN A 123 -12.63 -0.96 -5.96
CA GLN A 123 -13.87 -0.20 -6.12
C GLN A 123 -13.99 0.32 -7.55
N LYS A 124 -15.18 0.22 -8.14
CA LYS A 124 -15.43 0.68 -9.51
C LYS A 124 -15.04 2.16 -9.70
N LYS A 125 -15.41 3.02 -8.76
CA LYS A 125 -15.07 4.46 -8.84
C LYS A 125 -13.55 4.72 -8.79
N GLU A 126 -12.84 3.96 -7.98
CA GLU A 126 -11.38 4.04 -7.90
C GLU A 126 -10.73 3.61 -9.22
N TYR A 127 -11.18 2.51 -9.78
CA TYR A 127 -10.71 2.03 -11.08
C TYR A 127 -10.99 3.05 -12.21
N GLU A 128 -12.21 3.59 -12.26
CA GLU A 128 -12.60 4.61 -13.25
C GLU A 128 -11.74 5.88 -13.10
N PHE A 129 -11.44 6.30 -11.86
CA PHE A 129 -10.57 7.44 -11.60
C PHE A 129 -9.12 7.16 -12.00
N ALA A 130 -8.58 5.98 -11.70
CA ALA A 130 -7.21 5.59 -12.06
C ALA A 130 -6.98 5.51 -13.58
N LEU A 131 -8.03 5.26 -14.38
CA LEU A 131 -7.93 5.29 -15.85
C LEU A 131 -7.81 6.71 -16.44
N ASN A 132 -8.29 7.72 -15.73
CA ASN A 132 -8.23 9.12 -16.15
C ASN A 132 -8.07 10.04 -14.93
N PRO A 133 -6.93 9.94 -14.23
CA PRO A 133 -6.74 10.63 -12.97
C PRO A 133 -6.49 12.12 -13.14
N LEU A 134 -6.73 12.88 -12.08
CA LEU A 134 -6.19 14.23 -11.99
C LEU A 134 -4.66 14.14 -11.86
N PRO A 135 -3.87 14.93 -12.63
CA PRO A 135 -2.40 14.78 -12.72
C PRO A 135 -1.62 14.86 -11.40
N LEU A 136 -2.24 15.36 -10.33
CA LEU A 136 -1.62 15.47 -9.01
C LEU A 136 -1.75 14.20 -8.14
N TYR A 137 -2.53 13.21 -8.58
CA TYR A 137 -2.88 12.06 -7.73
C TYR A 137 -2.35 10.72 -8.23
N TYR A 138 -1.86 10.64 -9.48
CA TYR A 138 -1.29 9.43 -10.09
C TYR A 138 -0.09 9.75 -10.96
#